data_86ea9039881c676efe1f2bd13fb873e2
#
_entry.id   86ea9039881c676efe1f2bd13fb873e2
#
_cell.length_a   1.000
_cell.length_b   1.000
_cell.length_c   1.000
_cell.angle_alpha   90.00
_cell.angle_beta   90.00
_cell.angle_gamma   90.00
#
_symmetry.space_group_name_H-M   'P 1'
#
loop_
_entity.id
_entity.type
_entity.pdbx_description
1 polymer ?
#
loop_
_entity_poly.entity_id
_entity_poly.type
_entity_poly.pdbx_seq_one_letter_code
_entity_poly.pdbx_strand_id
1 'polypeptide(L)'
;MKRVKNFFLKGGLLMMAMGMSLAFVSCDEEDINNGDDNGGQNNAKKPAAAVVVEYTVLETADFLEYCDIVLEYNDGSGAKTESITATEWKKTLTTALPCKITFNKTVTLKADKDMAAAEKVSYHKNEYILSYYLVDADGAIMGDVISLSANVGKASAAGSKIAASVAEGHFNTAKTYEFDAAGKLK
;
A
#
# COMPACT_ATOMS: atom_id res chain seq x y z
N MET A 1 16.30 -11.05 53.26
CA MET A 1 16.46 -12.10 52.24
C MET A 1 15.10 -12.61 51.83
N LYS A 2 14.55 -12.18 50.67
CA LYS A 2 13.48 -12.87 49.97
C LYS A 2 13.71 -12.63 48.46
N ARG A 3 13.97 -13.72 47.76
CA ARG A 3 14.23 -13.79 46.31
C ARG A 3 12.91 -13.58 45.57
N VAL A 4 12.85 -12.62 44.62
CA VAL A 4 11.77 -12.47 43.66
C VAL A 4 12.20 -13.20 42.38
N LYS A 5 11.37 -14.18 41.98
CA LYS A 5 11.59 -15.00 40.79
C LYS A 5 11.13 -14.22 39.56
N ASN A 6 12.04 -14.08 38.59
CA ASN A 6 11.73 -13.55 37.26
C ASN A 6 10.84 -14.53 36.48
N PHE A 7 9.68 -14.06 36.08
CA PHE A 7 8.81 -14.77 35.16
C PHE A 7 9.06 -14.26 33.74
N PHE A 8 9.88 -15.00 33.00
CA PHE A 8 10.05 -14.76 31.57
C PHE A 8 8.85 -15.32 30.81
N LEU A 9 7.97 -14.44 30.35
CA LEU A 9 6.91 -14.80 29.41
C LEU A 9 7.50 -14.79 28.00
N LYS A 10 7.76 -15.99 27.45
CA LYS A 10 8.17 -16.20 26.07
C LYS A 10 6.96 -15.96 25.16
N GLY A 11 6.85 -14.75 24.61
CA GLY A 11 5.98 -14.47 23.47
C GLY A 11 6.73 -14.81 22.18
N GLY A 12 6.35 -15.92 21.54
CA GLY A 12 6.94 -16.34 20.27
C GLY A 12 6.49 -15.42 19.13
N LEU A 13 7.43 -14.68 18.60
CA LEU A 13 7.27 -13.92 17.35
C LEU A 13 7.47 -14.89 16.18
N LEU A 14 6.38 -15.33 15.57
CA LEU A 14 6.41 -16.13 14.35
C LEU A 14 6.69 -15.21 13.15
N MET A 15 7.96 -14.96 12.85
CA MET A 15 8.38 -14.34 11.59
C MET A 15 8.31 -15.40 10.49
N MET A 16 7.27 -15.36 9.66
CA MET A 16 7.29 -16.00 8.36
C MET A 16 8.15 -15.14 7.41
N ALA A 17 9.45 -15.46 7.37
CA ALA A 17 10.33 -14.98 6.33
C ALA A 17 10.02 -15.79 5.05
N MET A 18 9.22 -15.25 4.14
CA MET A 18 9.17 -15.73 2.76
C MET A 18 10.44 -15.27 2.05
N GLY A 19 11.44 -16.14 2.06
CA GLY A 19 12.64 -15.99 1.25
C GLY A 19 12.28 -16.18 -0.22
N MET A 20 12.20 -15.09 -1.00
CA MET A 20 12.21 -15.16 -2.45
C MET A 20 13.63 -15.42 -2.91
N SER A 21 13.94 -16.67 -3.23
CA SER A 21 15.14 -17.05 -3.97
C SER A 21 14.97 -16.63 -5.42
N LEU A 22 15.59 -15.53 -5.82
CA LEU A 22 15.76 -15.18 -7.24
C LEU A 22 16.83 -16.13 -7.82
N ALA A 23 16.40 -17.19 -8.48
CA ALA A 23 17.26 -17.99 -9.32
C ALA A 23 17.42 -17.25 -10.66
N PHE A 24 18.58 -16.62 -10.86
CA PHE A 24 19.00 -16.19 -12.18
C PHE A 24 19.37 -17.43 -13.00
N VAL A 25 18.53 -17.77 -13.96
CA VAL A 25 18.89 -18.75 -14.99
C VAL A 25 19.65 -17.99 -16.06
N SER A 26 20.95 -18.23 -16.11
CA SER A 26 21.81 -17.84 -17.22
C SER A 26 21.47 -18.71 -18.42
N CYS A 27 21.05 -18.10 -19.52
CA CYS A 27 20.96 -18.78 -20.81
C CYS A 27 22.36 -18.80 -21.42
N ASP A 28 22.99 -19.97 -21.47
CA ASP A 28 24.08 -20.24 -22.40
C ASP A 28 23.48 -20.64 -23.76
N GLU A 29 23.92 -19.93 -24.81
CA GLU A 29 23.64 -20.29 -26.18
C GLU A 29 24.48 -21.52 -26.58
N GLU A 30 23.81 -22.61 -26.95
CA GLU A 30 24.40 -23.61 -27.88
C GLU A 30 23.35 -24.08 -28.86
N ASP A 31 23.62 -23.75 -30.14
CA ASP A 31 23.03 -24.33 -31.34
C ASP A 31 23.19 -25.85 -31.34
N ILE A 32 22.11 -26.60 -31.50
CA ILE A 32 22.12 -27.86 -32.27
C ILE A 32 20.75 -28.16 -32.86
N ASN A 33 20.79 -28.41 -34.13
CA ASN A 33 19.81 -28.74 -35.12
C ASN A 33 19.03 -30.04 -34.91
N ASN A 34 17.80 -30.05 -35.47
CA ASN A 34 17.01 -31.20 -35.95
C ASN A 34 16.24 -32.07 -34.93
N GLY A 35 14.94 -32.01 -35.08
CA GLY A 35 14.01 -33.05 -34.70
C GLY A 35 12.56 -32.54 -34.66
N ASP A 36 11.83 -32.82 -35.79
CA ASP A 36 10.36 -32.71 -35.83
C ASP A 36 9.75 -33.37 -34.60
N ASP A 37 9.13 -32.60 -33.75
CA ASP A 37 8.02 -33.10 -32.95
C ASP A 37 6.99 -32.00 -32.71
N ASN A 38 5.86 -32.19 -33.37
CA ASN A 38 4.71 -31.30 -33.46
C ASN A 38 3.90 -31.36 -32.14
N GLY A 39 4.45 -30.80 -31.08
CA GLY A 39 3.82 -30.62 -29.79
C GLY A 39 3.65 -29.15 -29.49
N GLY A 40 2.80 -28.46 -30.24
CA GLY A 40 2.40 -27.09 -29.95
C GLY A 40 1.75 -27.02 -28.56
N GLN A 41 2.56 -26.85 -27.51
CA GLN A 41 2.06 -26.32 -26.24
C GLN A 41 1.64 -24.88 -26.54
N ASN A 42 0.37 -24.70 -26.88
CA ASN A 42 -0.32 -23.45 -26.75
C ASN A 42 -0.21 -23.04 -25.27
N ASN A 43 0.85 -22.34 -24.91
CA ASN A 43 0.94 -21.57 -23.69
C ASN A 43 -0.07 -20.41 -23.81
N ALA A 44 -1.36 -20.77 -23.83
CA ALA A 44 -2.42 -19.78 -23.72
C ALA A 44 -2.18 -19.03 -22.40
N LYS A 45 -1.74 -17.80 -22.52
CA LYS A 45 -1.49 -16.92 -21.37
C LYS A 45 -2.76 -16.94 -20.50
N LYS A 46 -2.66 -17.46 -19.29
CA LYS A 46 -3.81 -17.51 -18.37
C LYS A 46 -4.41 -16.12 -18.24
N PRO A 47 -5.73 -15.97 -18.18
CA PRO A 47 -6.35 -14.67 -17.96
C PRO A 47 -6.07 -14.18 -16.54
N ALA A 48 -6.00 -12.86 -16.36
CA ALA A 48 -5.97 -12.27 -15.05
C ALA A 48 -7.27 -12.57 -14.30
N ALA A 49 -7.16 -12.97 -13.03
CA ALA A 49 -8.29 -13.30 -12.16
C ALA A 49 -8.52 -12.23 -11.09
N ALA A 50 -7.45 -11.60 -10.60
CA ALA A 50 -7.52 -10.57 -9.59
C ALA A 50 -6.44 -9.51 -9.78
N VAL A 51 -6.67 -8.35 -9.17
CA VAL A 51 -5.67 -7.32 -8.95
C VAL A 51 -5.27 -7.31 -7.48
N VAL A 52 -3.97 -7.23 -7.25
CA VAL A 52 -3.40 -6.96 -5.92
C VAL A 52 -2.94 -5.52 -5.89
N VAL A 53 -3.44 -4.77 -4.91
CA VAL A 53 -3.11 -3.35 -4.71
C VAL A 53 -2.40 -3.20 -3.38
N GLU A 54 -1.25 -2.57 -3.41
CA GLU A 54 -0.50 -2.17 -2.22
C GLU A 54 -0.66 -0.67 -2.01
N TYR A 55 -1.25 -0.30 -0.89
CA TYR A 55 -1.50 1.09 -0.54
C TYR A 55 -0.73 1.46 0.73
N THR A 56 0.03 2.55 0.65
CA THR A 56 0.83 3.07 1.77
C THR A 56 0.49 4.54 1.97
N VAL A 57 0.19 4.91 3.21
CA VAL A 57 0.08 6.31 3.64
C VAL A 57 1.28 6.63 4.52
N LEU A 58 1.97 7.71 4.19
CA LEU A 58 3.11 8.22 4.95
C LEU A 58 2.73 9.55 5.59
N GLU A 59 2.95 9.63 6.90
CA GLU A 59 2.71 10.85 7.68
C GLU A 59 3.92 11.19 8.54
N THR A 60 3.99 12.40 9.04
CA THR A 60 5.02 12.78 10.01
C THR A 60 4.49 12.67 11.44
N ALA A 61 5.39 12.45 12.40
CA ALA A 61 5.00 12.45 13.82
C ALA A 61 4.39 13.81 14.24
N ASP A 62 4.97 14.91 13.77
CA ASP A 62 4.45 16.26 14.05
C ASP A 62 3.00 16.43 13.55
N PHE A 63 2.69 15.96 12.34
CA PHE A 63 1.33 16.06 11.79
C PHE A 63 0.34 15.21 12.56
N LEU A 64 0.74 13.98 12.92
CA LEU A 64 -0.06 13.06 13.73
C LEU A 64 -0.28 13.53 15.17
N GLU A 65 0.58 14.41 15.69
CA GLU A 65 0.37 15.01 17.00
C GLU A 65 -0.88 15.90 17.01
N TYR A 66 -1.16 16.61 15.91
CA TYR A 66 -2.21 17.62 15.82
C TYR A 66 -3.45 17.16 15.06
N CYS A 67 -3.36 16.09 14.27
CA CYS A 67 -4.44 15.64 13.39
C CYS A 67 -4.90 14.23 13.70
N ASP A 68 -6.22 14.01 13.58
CA ASP A 68 -6.82 12.70 13.41
C ASP A 68 -6.96 12.42 11.93
N ILE A 69 -6.55 11.22 11.52
CA ILE A 69 -6.58 10.78 10.14
C ILE A 69 -7.38 9.49 10.04
N VAL A 70 -8.40 9.52 9.20
CA VAL A 70 -9.26 8.37 8.92
C VAL A 70 -9.15 8.00 7.47
N LEU A 71 -8.90 6.74 7.19
CA LEU A 71 -8.91 6.17 5.86
C LEU A 71 -10.09 5.24 5.69
N GLU A 72 -10.92 5.53 4.69
CA GLU A 72 -11.99 4.64 4.21
C GLU A 72 -11.53 4.00 2.90
N TYR A 73 -11.66 2.68 2.79
CA TYR A 73 -11.31 1.95 1.58
C TYR A 73 -12.23 0.76 1.36
N ASN A 74 -12.30 0.27 0.12
CA ASN A 74 -13.03 -0.94 -0.23
C ASN A 74 -12.04 -2.05 -0.59
N ASP A 75 -12.13 -3.18 0.12
CA ASP A 75 -11.27 -4.36 -0.08
C ASP A 75 -11.93 -5.47 -0.91
N GLY A 76 -13.04 -5.16 -1.59
CA GLY A 76 -13.84 -6.13 -2.33
C GLY A 76 -14.89 -6.86 -1.47
N SER A 77 -14.74 -6.86 -0.14
CA SER A 77 -15.76 -7.40 0.79
C SER A 77 -16.70 -6.33 1.36
N GLY A 78 -16.43 -5.07 1.02
CA GLY A 78 -17.20 -3.90 1.47
C GLY A 78 -16.31 -2.76 1.95
N ALA A 79 -16.94 -1.66 2.38
CA ALA A 79 -16.23 -0.51 2.92
C ALA A 79 -15.61 -0.83 4.28
N LYS A 80 -14.36 -0.42 4.45
CA LYS A 80 -13.59 -0.51 5.70
C LYS A 80 -13.16 0.89 6.12
N THR A 81 -13.04 1.10 7.41
CA THR A 81 -12.56 2.36 8.00
C THR A 81 -11.46 2.06 9.00
N GLU A 82 -10.33 2.72 8.86
CA GLU A 82 -9.19 2.60 9.79
C GLU A 82 -8.66 3.99 10.15
N SER A 83 -8.25 4.17 11.41
CA SER A 83 -7.54 5.37 11.86
C SER A 83 -6.04 5.19 11.67
N ILE A 84 -5.38 6.20 11.09
CA ILE A 84 -3.93 6.21 10.91
C ILE A 84 -3.30 6.89 12.13
N THR A 85 -2.58 6.10 12.92
CA THR A 85 -1.93 6.55 14.17
C THR A 85 -0.40 6.40 14.13
N ALA A 86 0.13 5.81 13.06
CA ALA A 86 1.56 5.61 12.85
C ALA A 86 2.06 6.42 11.64
N THR A 87 3.35 6.74 11.62
CA THR A 87 3.97 7.48 10.52
C THR A 87 3.98 6.73 9.19
N GLU A 88 3.74 5.44 9.22
CA GLU A 88 3.54 4.60 8.05
C GLU A 88 2.36 3.66 8.31
N TRP A 89 1.40 3.66 7.40
CA TRP A 89 0.30 2.71 7.34
C TRP A 89 0.34 2.01 5.98
N LYS A 90 0.20 0.68 5.99
CA LYS A 90 0.24 -0.15 4.78
C LYS A 90 -0.94 -1.10 4.73
N LYS A 91 -1.47 -1.31 3.53
CA LYS A 91 -2.51 -2.28 3.25
C LYS A 91 -2.32 -2.93 1.90
N THR A 92 -2.45 -4.24 1.86
CA THR A 92 -2.53 -5.02 0.62
C THR A 92 -3.96 -5.51 0.46
N LEU A 93 -4.55 -5.21 -0.69
CA LEU A 93 -5.91 -5.63 -1.08
C LEU A 93 -5.82 -6.55 -2.28
N THR A 94 -6.53 -7.67 -2.24
CA THR A 94 -6.68 -8.57 -3.39
C THR A 94 -8.15 -8.61 -3.78
N THR A 95 -8.46 -8.18 -5.00
CA THR A 95 -9.85 -8.04 -5.45
C THR A 95 -10.02 -8.71 -6.81
N ALA A 96 -11.04 -9.58 -6.93
CA ALA A 96 -11.37 -10.25 -8.19
C ALA A 96 -11.75 -9.23 -9.28
N LEU A 97 -11.37 -9.53 -10.53
CA LEU A 97 -11.69 -8.70 -11.69
C LEU A 97 -13.07 -9.06 -12.28
N PRO A 98 -13.80 -8.08 -12.86
CA PRO A 98 -13.54 -6.64 -12.83
C PRO A 98 -13.85 -6.04 -11.46
N CYS A 99 -13.18 -4.94 -11.09
CA CYS A 99 -13.39 -4.34 -9.78
C CYS A 99 -13.23 -2.81 -9.77
N LYS A 100 -13.73 -2.22 -8.68
CA LYS A 100 -13.54 -0.81 -8.35
C LYS A 100 -12.99 -0.71 -6.93
N ILE A 101 -11.86 -0.07 -6.79
CA ILE A 101 -11.17 0.15 -5.51
C ILE A 101 -11.20 1.64 -5.21
N THR A 102 -11.58 1.98 -3.98
CA THR A 102 -11.66 3.37 -3.52
C THR A 102 -10.82 3.57 -2.26
N PHE A 103 -10.18 4.72 -2.17
CA PHE A 103 -9.48 5.19 -0.98
C PHE A 103 -9.86 6.64 -0.73
N ASN A 104 -10.41 6.92 0.45
CA ASN A 104 -10.79 8.24 0.90
C ASN A 104 -10.07 8.51 2.23
N LYS A 105 -9.13 9.44 2.23
CA LYS A 105 -8.45 9.92 3.43
C LYS A 105 -9.12 11.20 3.89
N THR A 106 -9.51 11.27 5.14
CA THR A 106 -10.04 12.46 5.81
C THR A 106 -9.12 12.85 6.95
N VAL A 107 -8.76 14.12 7.01
CA VAL A 107 -7.90 14.70 8.04
C VAL A 107 -8.67 15.76 8.79
N THR A 108 -8.65 15.70 10.12
CA THR A 108 -9.28 16.68 11.01
C THR A 108 -8.33 17.10 12.11
N LEU A 109 -8.44 18.34 12.58
CA LEU A 109 -7.68 18.82 13.73
C LEU A 109 -8.18 18.15 15.00
N LYS A 110 -7.26 17.72 15.87
CA LYS A 110 -7.59 17.25 17.21
C LYS A 110 -8.12 18.41 18.07
N ALA A 111 -9.20 18.16 18.79
CA ALA A 111 -9.86 19.17 19.60
C ALA A 111 -9.05 19.61 20.84
N ASP A 112 -8.14 18.75 21.31
CA ASP A 112 -7.30 18.97 22.48
C ASP A 112 -5.91 19.55 22.15
N LYS A 113 -5.65 19.86 20.86
CA LYS A 113 -4.36 20.35 20.36
C LYS A 113 -4.53 21.66 19.60
N ASP A 114 -3.64 22.59 19.86
CA ASP A 114 -3.58 23.88 19.14
C ASP A 114 -2.43 23.87 18.12
N MET A 115 -2.69 23.35 16.93
CA MET A 115 -1.72 23.37 15.84
C MET A 115 -1.38 24.81 15.43
N ALA A 116 -2.33 25.74 15.52
CA ALA A 116 -2.12 27.11 15.06
C ALA A 116 -1.06 27.85 15.91
N ALA A 117 -0.88 27.47 17.18
CA ALA A 117 0.14 28.01 18.06
C ALA A 117 1.54 27.41 17.81
N ALA A 118 1.65 26.32 17.05
CA ALA A 118 2.94 25.71 16.73
C ALA A 118 3.73 26.61 15.76
N GLU A 119 5.00 26.89 16.10
CA GLU A 119 5.88 27.67 15.22
C GLU A 119 6.06 27.00 13.87
N LYS A 120 6.21 25.66 13.88
CA LYS A 120 6.48 24.87 12.68
C LYS A 120 5.91 23.46 12.84
N VAL A 121 5.25 22.96 11.78
CA VAL A 121 4.75 21.60 11.68
C VAL A 121 5.29 20.98 10.40
N SER A 122 5.85 19.79 10.51
CA SER A 122 6.29 18.98 9.37
C SER A 122 5.14 18.14 8.85
N TYR A 123 5.07 17.91 7.53
CA TYR A 123 4.04 17.09 6.88
C TYR A 123 4.57 16.49 5.57
N HIS A 124 3.89 15.50 5.02
CA HIS A 124 4.14 15.01 3.67
C HIS A 124 3.23 15.71 2.66
N LYS A 125 3.78 16.14 1.50
CA LYS A 125 3.00 16.78 0.43
C LYS A 125 2.14 15.80 -0.33
N ASN A 126 2.71 14.64 -0.66
CA ASN A 126 2.06 13.55 -1.35
C ASN A 126 2.29 12.31 -0.49
N GLU A 127 1.36 12.02 0.37
CA GLU A 127 1.54 11.11 1.49
C GLU A 127 1.14 9.66 1.21
N TYR A 128 0.80 9.32 -0.03
CA TYR A 128 0.42 7.96 -0.37
C TYR A 128 1.29 7.37 -1.49
N ILE A 129 1.49 6.09 -1.41
CA ILE A 129 2.10 5.26 -2.44
C ILE A 129 1.08 4.20 -2.82
N LEU A 130 0.81 4.05 -4.10
CA LEU A 130 -0.03 2.99 -4.61
C LEU A 130 0.71 2.26 -5.71
N SER A 131 0.79 0.94 -5.57
CA SER A 131 1.23 0.04 -6.62
C SER A 131 0.24 -1.09 -6.80
N TYR A 132 0.20 -1.68 -7.99
CA TYR A 132 -0.64 -2.83 -8.26
C TYR A 132 0.02 -3.80 -9.22
N TYR A 133 -0.40 -5.04 -9.16
CA TYR A 133 -0.07 -6.09 -10.11
C TYR A 133 -1.26 -7.04 -10.27
N LEU A 134 -1.25 -7.78 -11.38
CA LEU A 134 -2.28 -8.76 -11.67
C LEU A 134 -1.83 -10.15 -11.23
N VAL A 135 -2.79 -11.00 -10.88
CA VAL A 135 -2.57 -12.42 -10.60
C VAL A 135 -3.56 -13.26 -11.38
N ASP A 136 -3.14 -14.45 -11.76
CA ASP A 136 -4.03 -15.47 -12.36
C ASP A 136 -4.86 -16.20 -11.28
N ALA A 137 -5.66 -17.17 -11.69
CA ALA A 137 -6.51 -17.95 -10.79
C ALA A 137 -5.72 -18.79 -9.77
N ASP A 138 -4.46 -19.08 -10.04
CA ASP A 138 -3.57 -19.81 -9.14
C ASP A 138 -2.77 -18.88 -8.23
N GLY A 139 -2.95 -17.56 -8.36
CA GLY A 139 -2.24 -16.52 -7.59
C GLY A 139 -0.85 -16.18 -8.14
N ALA A 140 -0.49 -16.68 -9.32
CA ALA A 140 0.79 -16.34 -9.94
C ALA A 140 0.77 -14.91 -10.51
N ILE A 141 1.84 -14.15 -10.26
CA ILE A 141 1.97 -12.76 -10.73
C ILE A 141 2.04 -12.72 -12.25
N MET A 142 1.27 -11.82 -12.84
CA MET A 142 1.16 -11.62 -14.27
C MET A 142 1.71 -10.24 -14.67
N GLY A 143 2.85 -10.24 -15.36
CA GLY A 143 3.49 -9.00 -15.82
C GLY A 143 4.19 -8.23 -14.70
N ASP A 144 4.32 -6.92 -14.89
CA ASP A 144 5.09 -6.05 -14.01
C ASP A 144 4.23 -5.46 -12.89
N VAL A 145 4.90 -5.07 -11.79
CA VAL A 145 4.30 -4.21 -10.76
C VAL A 145 4.24 -2.79 -11.30
N ILE A 146 3.04 -2.22 -11.32
CA ILE A 146 2.82 -0.84 -11.81
C ILE A 146 2.70 0.08 -10.61
N SER A 147 3.54 1.10 -10.55
CA SER A 147 3.48 2.13 -9.51
C SER A 147 2.72 3.35 -10.01
N LEU A 148 1.71 3.77 -9.26
CA LEU A 148 0.95 5.00 -9.46
C LEU A 148 1.32 6.06 -8.41
N SER A 149 2.49 5.92 -7.79
CA SER A 149 2.93 6.76 -6.69
C SER A 149 3.15 8.20 -7.14
N ALA A 150 2.70 9.13 -6.29
CA ALA A 150 3.17 10.50 -6.35
C ALA A 150 4.54 10.63 -5.69
N ASN A 151 5.32 11.66 -6.07
CA ASN A 151 6.56 11.99 -5.35
C ASN A 151 6.23 12.34 -3.89
N VAL A 152 6.65 11.48 -2.96
CA VAL A 152 6.47 11.72 -1.54
C VAL A 152 7.55 12.70 -1.07
N GLY A 153 7.16 13.92 -0.75
CA GLY A 153 8.07 14.98 -0.30
C GLY A 153 7.71 15.44 1.11
N LYS A 154 8.71 15.48 2.01
CA LYS A 154 8.56 16.09 3.32
C LYS A 154 8.65 17.61 3.20
N ALA A 155 7.74 18.32 3.84
CA ALA A 155 7.72 19.78 3.92
C ALA A 155 7.43 20.22 5.35
N SER A 156 7.54 21.52 5.60
CA SER A 156 7.12 22.12 6.86
C SER A 156 6.68 23.57 6.65
N ALA A 157 5.73 24.00 7.46
CA ALA A 157 5.23 25.39 7.48
C ALA A 157 4.80 25.78 8.90
N ALA A 158 4.48 27.07 9.09
CA ALA A 158 3.89 27.53 10.34
C ALA A 158 2.60 26.78 10.65
N GLY A 159 2.39 26.39 11.90
CA GLY A 159 1.23 25.61 12.33
C GLY A 159 -0.11 26.28 11.96
N SER A 160 -0.20 27.60 12.05
CA SER A 160 -1.39 28.37 11.63
C SER A 160 -1.75 28.15 10.16
N LYS A 161 -0.76 28.06 9.26
CA LYS A 161 -1.00 27.80 7.83
C LYS A 161 -1.46 26.36 7.59
N ILE A 162 -0.86 25.39 8.31
CA ILE A 162 -1.26 23.99 8.18
C ILE A 162 -2.65 23.79 8.75
N ALA A 163 -2.97 24.39 9.92
CA ALA A 163 -4.30 24.30 10.53
C ALA A 163 -5.39 24.84 9.59
N ALA A 164 -5.16 25.98 8.94
CA ALA A 164 -6.08 26.53 7.93
C ALA A 164 -6.26 25.55 6.75
N SER A 165 -5.16 24.99 6.21
CA SER A 165 -5.22 24.01 5.12
C SER A 165 -5.95 22.72 5.50
N VAL A 166 -5.82 22.25 6.74
CA VAL A 166 -6.60 21.11 7.24
C VAL A 166 -8.09 21.46 7.30
N ALA A 167 -8.44 22.64 7.86
CA ALA A 167 -9.82 23.10 7.95
C ALA A 167 -10.49 23.25 6.57
N GLU A 168 -9.72 23.64 5.56
CA GLU A 168 -10.16 23.75 4.16
C GLU A 168 -10.19 22.39 3.42
N GLY A 169 -9.76 21.31 4.06
CA GLY A 169 -9.77 19.97 3.51
C GLY A 169 -8.65 19.67 2.49
N HIS A 170 -7.60 20.51 2.42
CA HIS A 170 -6.51 20.35 1.45
C HIS A 170 -5.68 19.08 1.66
N PHE A 171 -5.75 18.46 2.83
CA PHE A 171 -5.11 17.19 3.16
C PHE A 171 -6.02 15.97 2.93
N ASN A 172 -7.29 16.19 2.53
CA ASN A 172 -8.19 15.11 2.19
C ASN A 172 -7.87 14.56 0.80
N THR A 173 -8.02 13.26 0.62
CA THR A 173 -7.79 12.59 -0.67
C THR A 173 -8.94 11.65 -0.96
N ALA A 174 -9.46 11.70 -2.19
CA ALA A 174 -10.42 10.74 -2.70
C ALA A 174 -9.88 10.16 -4.01
N LYS A 175 -9.68 8.85 -4.07
CA LYS A 175 -9.15 8.13 -5.22
C LYS A 175 -10.04 6.95 -5.57
N THR A 176 -10.23 6.75 -6.86
CA THR A 176 -10.97 5.61 -7.42
C THR A 176 -10.15 5.00 -8.54
N TYR A 177 -10.01 3.68 -8.50
CA TYR A 177 -9.34 2.89 -9.52
C TYR A 177 -10.31 1.82 -10.01
N GLU A 178 -10.59 1.83 -11.31
CA GLU A 178 -11.47 0.84 -11.94
C GLU A 178 -10.65 -0.04 -12.86
N PHE A 179 -10.76 -1.36 -12.67
CA PHE A 179 -10.13 -2.36 -13.51
C PHE A 179 -11.20 -3.13 -14.29
N ASP A 180 -10.97 -3.31 -15.58
CA ASP A 180 -11.84 -4.14 -16.41
C ASP A 180 -11.58 -5.65 -16.19
N ALA A 181 -12.31 -6.51 -16.89
CA ALA A 181 -12.17 -7.96 -16.79
C ALA A 181 -10.79 -8.50 -17.23
N ALA A 182 -10.02 -7.71 -17.99
CA ALA A 182 -8.66 -8.05 -18.40
C ALA A 182 -7.61 -7.47 -17.44
N GLY A 183 -8.03 -6.76 -16.39
CA GLY A 183 -7.15 -6.10 -15.42
C GLY A 183 -6.57 -4.77 -15.92
N LYS A 184 -7.10 -4.21 -16.99
CA LYS A 184 -6.66 -2.90 -17.46
C LYS A 184 -7.30 -1.79 -16.62
N LEU A 185 -6.47 -0.89 -16.10
CA LEU A 185 -6.92 0.33 -15.44
C LEU A 185 -7.57 1.27 -16.46
N LYS A 186 -8.76 1.78 -16.13
CA LYS A 186 -9.56 2.71 -16.96
C LYS A 186 -9.21 4.17 -16.69
#